data_0364aaa461b1d432eb5a252ffa3e2ea1
#
_entry.id   0364aaa461b1d432eb5a252ffa3e2ea1
#
_cell.length_a   1.000
_cell.length_b   1.000
_cell.length_c   1.000
_cell.angle_alpha   90.00
_cell.angle_beta   90.00
_cell.angle_gamma   90.00
#
_symmetry.space_group_name_H-M   'P 1'
#
loop_
_entity.id
_entity.type
_entity.pdbx_description
1 polymer ?
#
loop_
_entity_poly.entity_id
_entity_poly.type
_entity_poly.pdbx_seq_one_letter_code
_entity_poly.pdbx_strand_id
1 'polypeptide(L)'
;MKAARATLLALLLGWVFPALTACPALANVAVPPLVGRVVDQTGTLSSGDVATLNQTLRSFEARKGSQIAVLIVPTTDGEAIEQFSLRVAEAWKIGRKKIDDGALLVVAKNDRK
;
A
#
# COMPACT_ATOMS: atom_id res chain seq x y z
N MET A 1 22.52 -48.39 -18.96
CA MET A 1 23.16 -47.83 -17.76
C MET A 1 23.39 -46.34 -17.84
N LYS A 2 23.92 -45.84 -18.94
CA LYS A 2 24.18 -44.42 -19.07
C LYS A 2 22.91 -43.58 -19.17
N ALA A 3 21.87 -44.12 -19.74
CA ALA A 3 20.60 -43.40 -19.88
C ALA A 3 19.90 -43.21 -18.54
N ALA A 4 20.05 -44.15 -17.60
CA ALA A 4 19.46 -44.02 -16.28
C ALA A 4 20.08 -42.89 -15.48
N ARG A 5 21.35 -42.62 -15.67
CA ARG A 5 22.04 -41.54 -14.97
C ARG A 5 21.58 -40.17 -15.46
N ALA A 6 21.40 -40.04 -16.74
CA ALA A 6 20.90 -38.82 -17.33
C ALA A 6 19.47 -38.49 -16.86
N THR A 7 18.64 -39.51 -16.74
CA THR A 7 17.28 -39.35 -16.24
C THR A 7 17.26 -38.87 -14.81
N LEU A 8 18.14 -39.41 -13.98
CA LEU A 8 18.24 -38.99 -12.57
C LEU A 8 18.66 -37.54 -12.44
N LEU A 9 19.60 -37.10 -13.25
CA LEU A 9 20.03 -35.70 -13.25
C LEU A 9 18.91 -34.76 -13.69
N ALA A 10 18.13 -35.13 -14.67
CA ALA A 10 16.98 -34.34 -15.10
C ALA A 10 15.93 -34.24 -14.02
N LEU A 11 15.69 -35.28 -13.26
CA LEU A 11 14.78 -35.26 -12.12
C LEU A 11 15.25 -34.33 -11.04
N LEU A 12 16.54 -34.37 -10.72
CA LEU A 12 17.12 -33.48 -9.70
C LEU A 12 16.97 -32.01 -10.10
N LEU A 13 17.19 -31.66 -11.34
CA LEU A 13 17.02 -30.32 -11.83
C LEU A 13 15.57 -29.87 -11.75
N GLY A 14 14.64 -30.75 -12.04
CA GLY A 14 13.21 -30.45 -11.93
C GLY A 14 12.77 -30.16 -10.50
N TRP A 15 13.45 -30.67 -9.52
CA TRP A 15 13.12 -30.43 -8.12
C TRP A 15 13.55 -29.05 -7.60
N VAL A 16 14.56 -28.47 -8.21
CA VAL A 16 15.07 -27.17 -7.77
C VAL A 16 14.13 -26.04 -8.17
N PHE A 17 13.47 -26.13 -9.28
CA PHE A 17 12.57 -25.09 -9.78
C PHE A 17 11.39 -24.78 -8.87
N PRO A 18 10.63 -25.74 -8.38
CA PRO A 18 9.50 -25.44 -7.50
C PRO A 18 9.91 -24.73 -6.20
N ALA A 19 11.09 -25.04 -5.70
CA ALA A 19 11.57 -24.40 -4.48
C ALA A 19 11.86 -22.91 -4.67
N LEU A 20 12.31 -22.52 -5.85
CA LEU A 20 12.59 -21.13 -6.15
C LEU A 20 11.32 -20.32 -6.38
N THR A 21 10.28 -20.96 -6.91
CA THR A 21 9.03 -20.26 -7.18
C THR A 21 8.13 -20.15 -5.95
N ALA A 22 8.44 -20.88 -4.89
CA ALA A 22 7.64 -20.84 -3.67
C ALA A 22 8.01 -19.69 -2.74
N CYS A 23 9.01 -18.91 -3.09
CA CYS A 23 9.56 -17.90 -2.20
C CYS A 23 8.92 -16.53 -2.18
N PRO A 24 8.01 -16.12 -3.00
CA PRO A 24 7.57 -14.73 -2.97
C PRO A 24 6.28 -14.52 -2.25
N ALA A 25 6.18 -15.00 -1.04
CA ALA A 25 4.98 -14.76 -0.25
C ALA A 25 4.92 -13.35 0.35
N LEU A 26 5.64 -12.39 -0.20
CA LEU A 26 5.66 -11.03 0.31
C LEU A 26 4.69 -10.16 -0.47
N ALA A 27 3.42 -10.54 -0.46
CA ALA A 27 2.38 -9.70 -1.02
C ALA A 27 2.04 -8.63 0.01
N ASN A 28 2.59 -7.44 -0.15
CA ASN A 28 2.19 -6.29 0.64
C ASN A 28 0.78 -5.85 0.25
N VAL A 29 0.09 -5.22 1.19
CA VAL A 29 -1.20 -4.61 0.89
C VAL A 29 -0.99 -3.54 -0.18
N ALA A 30 -1.82 -3.57 -1.21
CA ALA A 30 -1.72 -2.62 -2.30
C ALA A 30 -2.09 -1.21 -1.82
N VAL A 31 -1.37 -0.21 -2.32
CA VAL A 31 -1.73 1.18 -2.09
C VAL A 31 -2.92 1.52 -2.99
N PRO A 32 -4.06 1.95 -2.42
CA PRO A 32 -5.20 2.32 -3.26
C PRO A 32 -4.94 3.61 -4.03
N PRO A 33 -5.66 3.84 -5.13
CA PRO A 33 -5.52 5.09 -5.87
C PRO A 33 -6.03 6.28 -5.05
N LEU A 34 -5.41 7.42 -5.24
CA LEU A 34 -5.82 8.67 -4.60
C LEU A 34 -6.99 9.26 -5.38
N VAL A 35 -8.20 8.88 -5.01
CA VAL A 35 -9.43 9.35 -5.67
C VAL A 35 -9.98 10.63 -5.05
N GLY A 36 -9.41 11.05 -3.94
CA GLY A 36 -9.79 12.26 -3.22
C GLY A 36 -8.80 12.48 -2.09
N ARG A 37 -9.05 13.45 -1.23
CA ARG A 37 -8.20 13.70 -0.06
C ARG A 37 -8.46 12.71 1.06
N VAL A 38 -9.60 12.02 1.02
CA VAL A 38 -9.96 10.99 2.00
C VAL A 38 -10.30 9.72 1.24
N VAL A 39 -9.57 8.65 1.54
CA VAL A 39 -9.82 7.33 0.98
C VAL A 39 -10.09 6.39 2.14
N ASP A 40 -11.32 5.92 2.25
CA ASP A 40 -11.75 5.01 3.32
C ASP A 40 -12.18 3.69 2.70
N GLN A 41 -11.35 2.68 2.85
CA GLN A 41 -11.63 1.34 2.34
C GLN A 41 -12.47 0.51 3.30
N THR A 42 -12.74 1.02 4.49
CA THR A 42 -13.40 0.25 5.55
C THR A 42 -14.86 0.60 5.72
N GLY A 43 -15.32 1.68 5.09
CA GLY A 43 -16.67 2.17 5.31
C GLY A 43 -16.89 2.71 6.71
N THR A 44 -15.83 3.08 7.42
CA THR A 44 -15.93 3.64 8.77
C THR A 44 -16.64 5.00 8.76
N LEU A 45 -16.34 5.80 7.73
CA LEU A 45 -16.98 7.08 7.53
C LEU A 45 -18.17 6.93 6.57
N SER A 46 -19.22 7.70 6.81
CA SER A 46 -20.32 7.75 5.86
C SER A 46 -19.88 8.46 4.58
N SER A 47 -20.62 8.25 3.48
CA SER A 47 -20.33 8.95 2.23
C SER A 47 -20.43 10.47 2.39
N GLY A 48 -21.34 10.94 3.23
CA GLY A 48 -21.48 12.37 3.54
C GLY A 48 -20.27 12.90 4.29
N ASP A 49 -19.76 12.14 5.25
CA ASP A 49 -18.55 12.52 5.99
C ASP A 49 -17.33 12.58 5.10
N VAL A 50 -17.18 11.59 4.22
CA VAL A 50 -16.08 11.58 3.25
C VAL A 50 -16.14 12.81 2.35
N ALA A 51 -17.33 13.14 1.84
CA ALA A 51 -17.51 14.30 0.98
C ALA A 51 -17.17 15.60 1.71
N THR A 52 -17.63 15.75 2.95
CA THR A 52 -17.38 16.93 3.77
C THR A 52 -15.89 17.10 4.07
N LEU A 53 -15.23 16.01 4.47
CA LEU A 53 -13.80 16.03 4.74
C LEU A 53 -12.99 16.32 3.48
N ASN A 54 -13.33 15.71 2.37
CA ASN A 54 -12.68 15.99 1.09
C ASN A 54 -12.74 17.49 0.76
N GLN A 55 -13.90 18.09 0.89
CA GLN A 55 -14.08 19.50 0.61
C GLN A 55 -13.26 20.36 1.58
N THR A 56 -13.30 20.04 2.86
CA THR A 56 -12.54 20.76 3.88
C THR A 56 -11.04 20.72 3.60
N LEU A 57 -10.52 19.55 3.27
CA LEU A 57 -9.10 19.39 3.02
C LEU A 57 -8.66 20.06 1.72
N ARG A 58 -9.50 20.03 0.70
CA ARG A 58 -9.23 20.75 -0.55
C ARG A 58 -9.23 22.25 -0.34
N SER A 59 -10.17 22.76 0.45
CA SER A 59 -10.22 24.18 0.79
C SER A 59 -9.00 24.60 1.58
N PHE A 60 -8.57 23.78 2.51
CA PHE A 60 -7.35 24.03 3.28
C PHE A 60 -6.12 24.08 2.36
N GLU A 61 -6.00 23.12 1.46
CA GLU A 61 -4.90 23.07 0.49
C GLU A 61 -4.89 24.34 -0.38
N ALA A 62 -6.06 24.77 -0.85
CA ALA A 62 -6.17 25.97 -1.68
C ALA A 62 -5.76 27.24 -0.93
N ARG A 63 -6.06 27.31 0.37
CA ARG A 63 -5.73 28.49 1.18
C ARG A 63 -4.30 28.50 1.68
N LYS A 64 -3.78 27.35 2.06
CA LYS A 64 -2.49 27.24 2.74
C LYS A 64 -1.39 26.63 1.89
N GLY A 65 -1.73 26.00 0.79
CA GLY A 65 -0.77 25.31 -0.06
C GLY A 65 -0.32 23.96 0.49
N SER A 66 -0.81 23.54 1.65
CA SER A 66 -0.43 22.28 2.28
C SER A 66 -1.41 21.18 1.91
N GLN A 67 -0.88 20.08 1.40
CA GLN A 67 -1.69 18.92 1.02
C GLN A 67 -1.84 17.99 2.22
N ILE A 68 -3.08 17.71 2.58
CA ILE A 68 -3.39 16.74 3.64
C ILE A 68 -4.26 15.64 3.03
N ALA A 69 -3.87 14.41 3.26
CA ALA A 69 -4.62 13.25 2.79
C ALA A 69 -4.82 12.26 3.93
N VAL A 70 -5.91 11.52 3.86
CA VAL A 70 -6.30 10.53 4.86
C VAL A 70 -6.57 9.21 4.16
N LEU A 71 -5.99 8.14 4.68
CA LEU A 71 -6.23 6.78 4.21
C LEU A 71 -6.64 5.91 5.38
N ILE A 72 -7.79 5.26 5.26
CA ILE A 72 -8.24 4.26 6.23
C ILE A 72 -8.27 2.91 5.53
N VAL A 73 -7.47 1.98 6.01
CA VAL A 73 -7.40 0.62 5.51
C VAL A 73 -7.80 -0.36 6.60
N PRO A 74 -8.26 -1.56 6.26
CA PRO A 74 -8.59 -2.55 7.29
C PRO A 74 -7.36 -3.03 8.05
N THR A 75 -6.26 -3.24 7.35
CA THR A 75 -5.02 -3.75 7.94
C THR A 75 -3.85 -3.47 7.01
N THR A 76 -2.64 -3.44 7.56
CA THR A 76 -1.41 -3.43 6.77
C THR A 76 -0.83 -4.84 6.62
N ASP A 77 -1.55 -5.85 7.10
CA ASP A 77 -1.22 -7.27 6.95
C ASP A 77 0.21 -7.61 7.38
N GLY A 78 0.60 -7.13 8.56
CA GLY A 78 1.90 -7.40 9.14
C GLY A 78 3.02 -6.47 8.71
N GLU A 79 2.80 -5.63 7.71
CA GLU A 79 3.76 -4.58 7.36
C GLU A 79 3.74 -3.49 8.44
N ALA A 80 4.91 -2.99 8.84
CA ALA A 80 4.95 -1.87 9.77
C ALA A 80 4.21 -0.67 9.19
N ILE A 81 3.41 0.00 9.99
CA ILE A 81 2.59 1.11 9.49
C ILE A 81 3.46 2.25 8.93
N GLU A 82 4.64 2.46 9.46
CA GLU A 82 5.58 3.45 8.96
C GLU A 82 6.02 3.12 7.53
N GLN A 83 6.28 1.84 7.26
CA GLN A 83 6.68 1.37 5.93
C GLN A 83 5.53 1.51 4.93
N PHE A 84 4.34 1.09 5.34
CA PHE A 84 3.16 1.20 4.50
C PHE A 84 2.86 2.67 4.19
N SER A 85 2.91 3.54 5.19
CA SER A 85 2.65 4.97 5.03
C SER A 85 3.64 5.63 4.08
N LEU A 86 4.91 5.22 4.13
CA LEU A 86 5.91 5.72 3.20
C LEU A 86 5.59 5.34 1.76
N ARG A 87 5.16 4.10 1.53
CA ARG A 87 4.75 3.65 0.19
C ARG A 87 3.55 4.44 -0.31
N VAL A 88 2.59 4.73 0.57
CA VAL A 88 1.42 5.53 0.22
C VAL A 88 1.83 6.96 -0.13
N ALA A 89 2.66 7.57 0.69
CA ALA A 89 3.14 8.93 0.46
C ALA A 89 3.86 9.05 -0.88
N GLU A 90 4.68 8.07 -1.21
CA GLU A 90 5.40 8.03 -2.48
C GLU A 90 4.44 7.85 -3.66
N ALA A 91 3.52 6.90 -3.56
CA ALA A 91 2.56 6.62 -4.62
C ALA A 91 1.61 7.79 -4.88
N TRP A 92 1.20 8.47 -3.82
CA TRP A 92 0.29 9.61 -3.90
C TRP A 92 1.02 10.93 -4.13
N LYS A 93 2.35 10.91 -4.10
CA LYS A 93 3.20 12.08 -4.29
C LYS A 93 2.85 13.21 -3.33
N ILE A 94 2.66 12.86 -2.08
CA ILE A 94 2.40 13.82 -1.03
C ILE A 94 3.70 14.54 -0.69
N GLY A 95 3.65 15.86 -0.59
CA GLY A 95 4.85 16.65 -0.35
C GLY A 95 5.70 16.84 -1.61
N ARG A 96 5.09 17.31 -2.68
CA ARG A 96 5.75 17.47 -3.97
C ARG A 96 6.91 18.44 -3.94
N LYS A 97 7.74 18.34 -4.98
CA LYS A 97 8.97 19.11 -5.22
C LYS A 97 8.93 20.60 -4.92
N LYS A 98 7.81 21.26 -5.10
CA LYS A 98 7.70 22.70 -4.88
C LYS A 98 7.11 23.05 -3.53
N ILE A 99 6.50 22.08 -2.87
CA ILE A 99 5.78 22.27 -1.63
C ILE A 99 6.11 21.06 -0.78
N ASP A 100 7.06 21.20 0.10
CA ASP A 100 7.38 20.15 1.07
C ASP A 100 6.32 20.05 2.17
N ASP A 101 5.18 20.70 1.97
CA ASP A 101 4.11 20.76 2.94
C ASP A 101 3.07 19.71 2.62
N GLY A 102 3.26 18.53 3.10
CA GLY A 102 2.30 17.46 2.97
C GLY A 102 2.16 16.71 4.27
N ALA A 103 0.96 16.27 4.57
CA ALA A 103 0.69 15.40 5.71
C ALA A 103 -0.19 14.26 5.27
N LEU A 104 0.12 13.08 5.77
CA LEU A 104 -0.65 11.87 5.49
C LEU A 104 -1.04 11.23 6.81
N LEU A 105 -2.34 11.04 7.00
CA LEU A 105 -2.85 10.26 8.11
C LEU A 105 -3.26 8.88 7.58
N VAL A 106 -2.63 7.85 8.12
CA VAL A 106 -2.96 6.46 7.78
C VAL A 106 -3.52 5.77 9.02
N VAL A 107 -4.67 5.17 8.86
CA VAL A 107 -5.31 4.40 9.93
C VAL A 107 -5.49 2.96 9.45
N ALA A 108 -4.90 2.02 10.15
CA ALA A 108 -5.13 0.58 9.97
C ALA A 108 -6.10 0.13 11.04
N LYS A 109 -7.37 0.12 10.71
CA LYS A 109 -8.47 -0.02 11.67
C LYS A 109 -8.39 -1.28 12.50
N ASN A 110 -8.18 -2.43 11.85
CA ASN A 110 -8.15 -3.72 12.56
C ASN A 110 -6.87 -3.90 13.36
N ASP A 111 -5.80 -3.22 12.97
CA ASP A 111 -4.52 -3.26 13.69
C ASP A 111 -4.47 -2.24 14.82
N ARG A 112 -5.46 -1.36 14.90
CA ARG A 112 -5.52 -0.24 15.87
C ARG A 112 -4.32 0.68 15.80
N LYS A 113 -3.92 0.98 14.60
CA LYS A 113 -2.76 1.85 14.33
C LYS A 113 -3.11 2.97 13.37
#